data_fba0762730b48a44a1a041b74bd2efca
#
_entry.id   fba0762730b48a44a1a041b74bd2efca
#
_cell.length_a   1.000
_cell.length_b   1.000
_cell.length_c   1.000
_cell.angle_alpha   90.00
_cell.angle_beta   90.00
_cell.angle_gamma   90.00
#
_symmetry.space_group_name_H-M   'P 1'
#
loop_
_entity.id
_entity.type
_entity.pdbx_description
1 polymer ?
#
loop_
_entity_poly.entity_id
_entity_poly.type
_entity_poly.pdbx_seq_one_letter_code
_entity_poly.pdbx_strand_id
1 'polypeptide(L)'
;MVKGTLLAESLKVGAELNVPGLRLTSVARRDLSASVSAAQPPVWTFLEFEADDDVAGPLAASLAAALLAKGGWYADFSAGDDHVVVFSGQIFRYHHGDLDGRRQAMDYGRAIGVPEHQLDWPD
;
A
#
# COMPACT_ATOMS: atom_id res chain seq x y z
N MET A 1 -9.84 11.59 -7.53
CA MET A 1 -9.93 11.28 -6.09
C MET A 1 -8.97 10.16 -5.74
N VAL A 2 -8.32 10.29 -4.61
CA VAL A 2 -7.46 9.23 -4.05
C VAL A 2 -8.33 8.28 -3.25
N LYS A 3 -8.18 6.98 -3.49
CA LYS A 3 -8.85 5.91 -2.73
C LYS A 3 -7.91 4.72 -2.57
N GLY A 4 -7.83 4.18 -1.38
CA GLY A 4 -7.02 3.02 -1.13
C GLY A 4 -7.23 2.41 0.24
N THR A 5 -6.40 1.41 0.52
CA THR A 5 -6.41 0.68 1.78
C THR A 5 -4.99 0.60 2.31
N LEU A 6 -4.85 0.87 3.60
CA LEU A 6 -3.60 0.74 4.33
C LEU A 6 -3.77 -0.31 5.42
N LEU A 7 -2.79 -1.17 5.58
CA LEU A 7 -2.74 -2.12 6.69
C LEU A 7 -1.94 -1.50 7.83
N ALA A 8 -2.55 -1.36 9.00
CA ALA A 8 -1.86 -0.76 10.15
C ALA A 8 -0.59 -1.53 10.52
N GLU A 9 -0.61 -2.86 10.38
CA GLU A 9 0.52 -3.75 10.67
C GLU A 9 1.72 -3.53 9.73
N SER A 10 1.51 -2.90 8.58
CA SER A 10 2.59 -2.57 7.64
C SER A 10 3.43 -1.37 8.06
N LEU A 11 2.97 -0.61 9.03
CA LEU A 11 3.68 0.58 9.52
C LEU A 11 4.72 0.19 10.55
N LYS A 12 5.93 0.75 10.42
CA LYS A 12 6.97 0.52 11.42
C LYS A 12 6.62 1.20 12.74
N VAL A 13 7.08 0.62 13.84
CA VAL A 13 6.88 1.18 15.17
C VAL A 13 7.55 2.54 15.26
N GLY A 14 6.82 3.52 15.76
CA GLY A 14 7.27 4.91 15.84
C GLY A 14 6.92 5.76 14.63
N ALA A 15 6.40 5.15 13.56
CA ALA A 15 5.95 5.93 12.41
C ALA A 15 4.67 6.70 12.75
N GLU A 16 4.59 7.92 12.24
CA GLU A 16 3.39 8.73 12.28
C GLU A 16 2.96 9.07 10.86
N LEU A 17 1.73 8.75 10.52
CA LEU A 17 1.15 9.10 9.23
C LEU A 17 0.24 10.31 9.43
N ASN A 18 0.76 11.48 9.14
CA ASN A 18 0.07 12.75 9.34
C ASN A 18 0.02 13.50 8.01
N VAL A 19 -0.97 13.17 7.20
CA VAL A 19 -1.14 13.71 5.85
C VAL A 19 -2.39 14.58 5.83
N PRO A 20 -2.25 15.91 5.68
CA PRO A 20 -3.41 16.80 5.59
C PRO A 20 -4.34 16.41 4.44
N GLY A 21 -5.63 16.39 4.71
CA GLY A 21 -6.65 16.03 3.72
C GLY A 21 -6.94 14.55 3.59
N LEU A 22 -6.18 13.68 4.25
CA LEU A 22 -6.46 12.25 4.28
C LEU A 22 -7.62 11.96 5.22
N ARG A 23 -8.62 11.21 4.73
CA ARG A 23 -9.80 10.85 5.51
C ARG A 23 -9.93 9.33 5.60
N LEU A 24 -10.11 8.80 6.79
CA LEU A 24 -10.49 7.40 6.96
C LEU A 24 -11.98 7.23 6.70
N THR A 25 -12.31 6.24 5.88
CA THR A 25 -13.71 5.91 5.57
C THR A 25 -14.17 4.60 6.21
N SER A 26 -13.23 3.73 6.57
CA SER A 26 -13.54 2.44 7.21
C SER A 26 -12.33 1.93 7.97
N VAL A 27 -12.59 1.25 9.07
CA VAL A 27 -11.60 0.48 9.82
C VAL A 27 -12.18 -0.91 10.05
N ALA A 28 -11.46 -1.95 9.60
CA ALA A 28 -11.89 -3.33 9.77
C ALA A 28 -10.71 -4.21 10.19
N ARG A 29 -10.97 -5.16 11.07
CA ARG A 29 -9.97 -6.17 11.44
C ARG A 29 -10.42 -7.53 10.93
N ARG A 30 -9.50 -8.24 10.26
CA ARG A 30 -9.80 -9.52 9.63
C ARG A 30 -8.74 -10.56 9.99
N ASP A 31 -9.17 -11.79 10.15
CA ASP A 31 -8.29 -12.93 10.31
C ASP A 31 -7.83 -13.40 8.92
N LEU A 32 -6.55 -13.25 8.64
CA LEU A 32 -5.92 -13.62 7.38
C LEU A 32 -4.97 -14.81 7.54
N SER A 33 -5.15 -15.62 8.58
CA SER A 33 -4.23 -16.72 8.90
C SER A 33 -4.02 -17.69 7.75
N ALA A 34 -4.98 -17.84 6.84
CA ALA A 34 -4.85 -18.68 5.64
C ALA A 34 -4.04 -18.04 4.50
N SER A 35 -3.74 -16.74 4.57
CA SER A 35 -3.13 -15.98 3.47
C SER A 35 -1.79 -15.35 3.81
N VAL A 36 -1.40 -15.33 5.08
CA VAL A 36 -0.18 -14.66 5.53
C VAL A 36 1.05 -15.55 5.39
N SER A 37 2.22 -14.90 5.22
CA SER A 37 3.51 -15.57 5.33
C SER A 37 3.92 -15.72 6.80
N ALA A 38 4.98 -16.50 7.05
CA ALA A 38 5.51 -16.67 8.41
C ALA A 38 6.02 -15.35 9.03
N ALA A 39 6.33 -14.35 8.22
CA ALA A 39 6.81 -13.05 8.66
C ALA A 39 5.69 -12.05 8.95
N GLN A 40 4.43 -12.42 8.75
CA GLN A 40 3.28 -11.54 8.87
C GLN A 40 2.36 -12.00 10.00
N PRO A 41 1.73 -11.06 10.74
CA PRO A 41 0.73 -11.44 11.74
C PRO A 41 -0.51 -12.04 11.09
N PRO A 42 -1.29 -12.88 11.79
CA PRO A 42 -2.49 -13.50 11.23
C PRO A 42 -3.71 -12.58 11.15
N VAL A 43 -3.74 -11.53 11.96
CA VAL A 43 -4.87 -10.57 11.96
C VAL A 43 -4.37 -9.24 11.44
N TRP A 44 -5.08 -8.70 10.44
CA TRP A 44 -4.74 -7.42 9.82
C TRP A 44 -5.82 -6.37 10.04
N THR A 45 -5.38 -5.14 10.24
CA THR A 45 -6.24 -3.97 10.39
C THR A 45 -6.26 -3.18 9.09
N PHE A 46 -7.40 -3.19 8.42
CA PHE A 46 -7.64 -2.51 7.15
C PHE A 46 -8.16 -1.11 7.43
N LEU A 47 -7.40 -0.10 7.00
CA LEU A 47 -7.75 1.30 7.08
C LEU A 47 -8.07 1.77 5.66
N GLU A 48 -9.34 1.91 5.34
CA GLU A 48 -9.74 2.47 4.04
C GLU A 48 -9.74 3.99 4.13
N PHE A 49 -9.26 4.63 3.08
CA PHE A 49 -9.11 6.08 3.06
C PHE A 49 -9.46 6.67 1.70
N GLU A 50 -9.72 7.95 1.72
CA GLU A 50 -9.87 8.75 0.51
C GLU A 50 -9.33 10.16 0.73
N ALA A 51 -9.03 10.85 -0.37
CA ALA A 51 -8.53 12.21 -0.36
C ALA A 51 -8.71 12.83 -1.74
N ASP A 52 -8.50 14.14 -1.83
CA ASP A 52 -8.43 14.83 -3.11
C ASP A 52 -7.13 14.44 -3.86
N ASP A 53 -7.11 14.63 -5.17
CA ASP A 53 -6.01 14.19 -6.03
C ASP A 53 -4.66 14.81 -5.65
N ASP A 54 -4.65 16.04 -5.14
CA ASP A 54 -3.42 16.72 -4.74
C ASP A 54 -2.74 16.10 -3.51
N VAL A 55 -3.43 15.22 -2.80
CA VAL A 55 -2.87 14.50 -1.64
C VAL A 55 -2.03 13.30 -2.07
N ALA A 56 -2.15 12.84 -3.32
CA ALA A 56 -1.48 11.61 -3.78
C ALA A 56 0.04 11.63 -3.59
N GLY A 57 0.71 12.71 -3.98
CA GLY A 57 2.16 12.85 -3.84
C GLY A 57 2.63 12.84 -2.38
N PRO A 58 2.10 13.73 -1.53
CA PRO A 58 2.44 13.72 -0.10
C PRO A 58 2.12 12.39 0.60
N LEU A 59 1.00 11.75 0.25
CA LEU A 59 0.63 10.45 0.81
C LEU A 59 1.64 9.37 0.43
N ALA A 60 2.00 9.27 -0.86
CA ALA A 60 2.97 8.29 -1.32
C ALA A 60 4.33 8.47 -0.61
N ALA A 61 4.81 9.69 -0.50
CA ALA A 61 6.06 9.98 0.19
C ALA A 61 6.01 9.60 1.67
N SER A 62 4.90 9.90 2.35
CA SER A 62 4.73 9.56 3.76
C SER A 62 4.65 8.06 3.98
N LEU A 63 3.96 7.33 3.10
CA LEU A 63 3.89 5.87 3.16
C LEU A 63 5.25 5.23 2.89
N ALA A 64 6.00 5.72 1.90
CA ALA A 64 7.35 5.20 1.62
C ALA A 64 8.28 5.33 2.83
N ALA A 65 8.13 6.39 3.62
CA ALA A 65 8.90 6.60 4.83
C ALA A 65 8.40 5.79 6.03
N ALA A 66 7.14 5.38 6.05
CA ALA A 66 6.49 4.75 7.20
C ALA A 66 6.38 3.23 7.11
N LEU A 67 6.45 2.64 5.91
CA LEU A 67 6.26 1.21 5.71
C LEU A 67 7.45 0.40 6.20
N LEU A 68 7.17 -0.78 6.76
CA LEU A 68 8.19 -1.75 7.11
C LEU A 68 8.93 -2.23 5.87
N ALA A 69 10.26 -2.28 5.94
CA ALA A 69 11.11 -2.77 4.86
C ALA A 69 11.09 -4.28 4.73
N LYS A 70 10.77 -5.01 5.81
CA LYS A 70 10.75 -6.47 5.87
C LYS A 70 9.34 -6.97 6.10
N GLY A 71 9.05 -8.19 5.68
CA GLY A 71 7.76 -8.84 5.88
C GLY A 71 6.85 -8.81 4.65
N GLY A 72 7.31 -8.28 3.52
CA GLY A 72 6.54 -8.28 2.28
C GLY A 72 5.38 -7.30 2.28
N TRP A 73 5.56 -6.13 2.89
CA TRP A 73 4.51 -5.12 2.99
C TRP A 73 4.54 -4.11 1.84
N TYR A 74 3.38 -3.67 1.44
CA TYR A 74 3.20 -2.55 0.52
C TYR A 74 1.85 -1.90 0.78
N ALA A 75 1.66 -0.70 0.24
CA ALA A 75 0.37 -0.03 0.19
C ALA A 75 0.08 0.39 -1.24
N ASP A 76 -1.18 0.43 -1.62
CA ASP A 76 -1.58 0.89 -2.94
C ASP A 76 -2.84 1.74 -2.87
N PHE A 77 -2.96 2.63 -3.83
CA PHE A 77 -4.16 3.45 -3.97
C PHE A 77 -4.33 3.94 -5.41
N SER A 78 -5.56 4.26 -5.76
CA SER A 78 -5.85 4.94 -7.02
C SER A 78 -5.82 6.45 -6.82
N ALA A 79 -5.37 7.17 -7.83
CA ALA A 79 -5.32 8.63 -7.85
C ALA A 79 -5.72 9.11 -9.24
N GLY A 80 -7.01 9.46 -9.42
CA GLY A 80 -7.54 9.77 -10.74
C GLY A 80 -7.39 8.57 -11.69
N ASP A 81 -6.72 8.79 -12.81
CA ASP A 81 -6.48 7.73 -13.80
C ASP A 81 -5.22 6.90 -13.50
N ASP A 82 -4.54 7.18 -12.41
CA ASP A 82 -3.31 6.49 -12.04
C ASP A 82 -3.54 5.48 -10.93
N HIS A 83 -2.66 4.49 -10.89
CA HIS A 83 -2.46 3.61 -9.76
C HIS A 83 -1.10 3.88 -9.13
N VAL A 84 -1.04 3.90 -7.80
CA VAL A 84 0.19 4.15 -7.04
C VAL A 84 0.43 2.96 -6.13
N VAL A 85 1.64 2.39 -6.22
CA VAL A 85 2.08 1.30 -5.35
C VAL A 85 3.30 1.77 -4.59
N VAL A 86 3.26 1.63 -3.27
CA VAL A 86 4.31 2.15 -2.39
C VAL A 86 4.90 0.99 -1.58
N PHE A 87 6.21 0.89 -1.65
CA PHE A 87 7.01 0.02 -0.79
C PHE A 87 7.87 0.91 0.13
N SER A 88 8.52 0.32 1.10
CA SER A 88 9.48 1.07 1.91
C SER A 88 10.57 1.69 1.02
N GLY A 89 10.61 3.02 0.97
CA GLY A 89 11.60 3.77 0.19
C GLY A 89 11.42 3.74 -1.33
N GLN A 90 10.31 3.19 -1.85
CA GLN A 90 10.11 3.07 -3.30
C GLN A 90 8.65 3.31 -3.68
N ILE A 91 8.43 4.12 -4.70
CA ILE A 91 7.10 4.49 -5.20
C ILE A 91 7.03 4.17 -6.68
N PHE A 92 5.95 3.49 -7.08
CA PHE A 92 5.60 3.27 -8.48
C PHE A 92 4.27 3.96 -8.77
N ARG A 93 4.23 4.74 -9.84
CA ARG A 93 3.00 5.39 -10.30
C ARG A 93 2.86 5.18 -11.80
N TYR A 94 1.72 4.68 -12.23
CA TYR A 94 1.46 4.39 -13.64
C TYR A 94 -0.03 4.57 -13.94
N HIS A 95 -0.35 4.82 -15.20
CA HIS A 95 -1.76 4.89 -15.64
C HIS A 95 -2.42 3.52 -15.56
N HIS A 96 -3.69 3.48 -15.20
CA HIS A 96 -4.48 2.26 -15.28
C HIS A 96 -4.40 1.70 -16.70
N GLY A 97 -4.17 0.39 -16.82
CA GLY A 97 -3.99 -0.28 -18.10
C GLY A 97 -2.55 -0.29 -18.62
N ASP A 98 -1.63 0.44 -18.01
CA ASP A 98 -0.20 0.35 -18.34
C ASP A 98 0.39 -0.91 -17.72
N LEU A 99 0.40 -2.00 -18.51
CA LEU A 99 0.87 -3.30 -18.05
C LEU A 99 2.37 -3.31 -17.73
N ASP A 100 3.17 -2.52 -18.44
CA ASP A 100 4.61 -2.42 -18.16
C ASP A 100 4.88 -1.73 -16.82
N GLY A 101 4.18 -0.65 -16.54
CA GLY A 101 4.27 0.04 -15.24
C GLY A 101 3.86 -0.87 -14.09
N ARG A 102 2.75 -1.59 -14.26
CA ARG A 102 2.27 -2.55 -13.26
C ARG A 102 3.29 -3.67 -13.03
N ARG A 103 3.85 -4.22 -14.10
CA ARG A 103 4.85 -5.29 -14.01
C ARG A 103 6.10 -4.86 -13.26
N GLN A 104 6.59 -3.64 -13.49
CA GLN A 104 7.75 -3.10 -12.76
C GLN A 104 7.50 -3.08 -11.26
N ALA A 105 6.32 -2.65 -10.82
CA ALA A 105 5.95 -2.65 -9.41
C ALA A 105 5.84 -4.08 -8.87
N MET A 106 5.25 -5.00 -9.61
CA MET A 106 5.14 -6.41 -9.20
C MET A 106 6.50 -7.08 -9.09
N ASP A 107 7.40 -6.84 -10.02
CA ASP A 107 8.76 -7.40 -10.01
C ASP A 107 9.53 -6.90 -8.80
N TYR A 108 9.41 -5.63 -8.46
CA TYR A 108 10.02 -5.09 -7.25
C TYR A 108 9.44 -5.76 -5.99
N GLY A 109 8.13 -5.92 -5.93
CA GLY A 109 7.46 -6.61 -4.82
C GLY A 109 7.96 -8.03 -4.62
N ARG A 110 8.10 -8.80 -5.71
CA ARG A 110 8.68 -10.15 -5.65
C ARG A 110 10.10 -10.13 -5.11
N ALA A 111 10.92 -9.20 -5.60
CA ALA A 111 12.32 -9.09 -5.20
C ALA A 111 12.50 -8.81 -3.71
N ILE A 112 11.57 -8.09 -3.09
CA ILE A 112 11.63 -7.78 -1.64
C ILE A 112 10.87 -8.77 -0.76
N GLY A 113 10.29 -9.81 -1.35
CA GLY A 113 9.68 -10.91 -0.58
C GLY A 113 8.17 -10.84 -0.39
N VAL A 114 7.45 -10.03 -1.17
CA VAL A 114 5.99 -10.07 -1.15
C VAL A 114 5.51 -11.41 -1.70
N PRO A 115 4.67 -12.17 -0.96
CA PRO A 115 4.13 -13.42 -1.48
C PRO A 115 3.37 -13.19 -2.79
N GLU A 116 3.51 -14.11 -3.74
CA GLU A 116 2.93 -13.96 -5.09
C GLU A 116 1.42 -13.70 -5.05
N HIS A 117 0.69 -14.41 -4.18
CA HIS A 117 -0.76 -14.25 -4.06
C HIS A 117 -1.19 -12.92 -3.42
N GLN A 118 -0.24 -12.16 -2.86
CA GLN A 118 -0.50 -10.83 -2.31
C GLN A 118 -0.16 -9.71 -3.31
N LEU A 119 0.40 -10.03 -4.47
CA LEU A 119 0.64 -9.08 -5.56
C LEU A 119 -0.62 -8.96 -6.43
N ASP A 120 -1.71 -8.57 -5.82
CA ASP A 120 -3.07 -8.65 -6.39
C ASP A 120 -3.80 -7.31 -6.45
N TRP A 121 -3.08 -6.19 -6.36
CA TRP A 121 -3.74 -4.90 -6.48
C TRP A 121 -4.39 -4.74 -7.85
N PRO A 122 -5.52 -4.00 -7.93
CA PRO A 122 -6.23 -3.81 -9.19
C PRO A 122 -5.37 -3.05 -10.21
N ASP A 123 -5.66 -3.34 -11.44
CA ASP A 123 -4.94 -2.78 -12.58
C ASP A 123 -5.16 -1.27 -12.74
#